data_682d224afc5441ff983fa596811aa7ad
#
_entry.id   682d224afc5441ff983fa596811aa7ad
#
_cell.length_a   1.000
_cell.length_b   1.000
_cell.length_c   1.000
_cell.angle_alpha   90.00
_cell.angle_beta   90.00
_cell.angle_gamma   90.00
#
_symmetry.space_group_name_H-M   'P 1'
#
loop_
_entity.id
_entity.type
_entity.pdbx_description
1 polymer ?
#
loop_
_entity_poly.entity_id
_entity_poly.type
_entity_poly.pdbx_seq_one_letter_code
_entity_poly.pdbx_strand_id
1 'polypeptide(L)'
;ASARKISAALFDEGILKEEHITENWSELARDLKKRLKDTDDSIPYFLLLLDEADTFIDSCESIKYWPFDMLKDIQSVGMGRFKFVVAGLRNIVRFKREAALGNNSVLTHLESLTVKPFKAMEARELLEVPLSYLGFRFPEDNETEVLISTILGTTNYFPGLLQLYCTKLIEAMQRDYAGYSESETPPYLVKKEHIKKVLDEYNVNAVDT
;
A
#
# COMPACT_ATOMS: atom_id res chain seq x y z
N ALA A 1 5.24 -5.97 13.51
CA ALA A 1 5.14 -5.08 14.66
C ALA A 1 5.35 -5.88 15.94
N SER A 2 5.98 -5.30 16.96
CA SER A 2 6.12 -5.91 18.29
C SER A 2 5.36 -5.05 19.31
N ALA A 3 4.97 -5.65 20.44
CA ALA A 3 4.34 -4.91 21.53
C ALA A 3 5.20 -3.70 21.94
N ARG A 4 6.54 -3.86 21.95
CA ARG A 4 7.48 -2.79 22.26
C ARG A 4 7.40 -1.60 21.30
N LYS A 5 7.33 -1.85 19.97
CA LYS A 5 7.20 -0.76 19.00
C LYS A 5 5.91 0.03 19.18
N ILE A 6 4.81 -0.67 19.45
CA ILE A 6 3.52 -0.05 19.67
C ILE A 6 3.51 0.73 20.99
N SER A 7 4.00 0.14 22.09
CA SER A 7 4.05 0.84 23.39
C SER A 7 4.98 2.04 23.38
N ALA A 8 6.13 1.97 22.67
CA ALA A 8 7.02 3.11 22.48
C ALA A 8 6.35 4.25 21.70
N ALA A 9 5.69 3.93 20.59
CA ALA A 9 4.94 4.94 19.82
C ALA A 9 3.82 5.59 20.66
N LEU A 10 3.14 4.81 21.50
CA LEU A 10 2.11 5.33 22.41
C LEU A 10 2.70 6.20 23.53
N PHE A 11 3.93 5.92 23.94
CA PHE A 11 4.66 6.78 24.86
C PHE A 11 5.07 8.11 24.20
N ASP A 12 5.62 8.05 22.99
CA ASP A 12 6.02 9.26 22.24
C ASP A 12 4.82 10.21 22.01
N GLU A 13 3.63 9.66 21.83
CA GLU A 13 2.38 10.42 21.70
C GLU A 13 1.76 10.83 23.05
N GLY A 14 2.44 10.57 24.17
CA GLY A 14 1.99 10.91 25.51
C GLY A 14 0.78 10.13 26.02
N ILE A 15 0.45 9.01 25.37
CA ILE A 15 -0.69 8.15 25.72
C ILE A 15 -0.35 7.22 26.87
N LEU A 16 0.82 6.63 26.83
CA LEU A 16 1.38 5.81 27.88
C LEU A 16 2.56 6.51 28.55
N LYS A 17 2.93 6.07 29.75
CA LYS A 17 4.15 6.51 30.41
C LYS A 17 5.33 5.61 30.00
N GLU A 18 6.56 6.08 30.18
CA GLU A 18 7.79 5.32 29.86
C GLU A 18 7.83 3.95 30.53
N GLU A 19 7.37 3.85 31.78
CA GLU A 19 7.28 2.60 32.54
C GLU A 19 6.36 1.54 31.92
N HIS A 20 5.52 1.91 30.93
CA HIS A 20 4.61 1.03 30.20
C HIS A 20 5.16 0.57 28.84
N ILE A 21 6.41 0.89 28.50
CA ILE A 21 7.07 0.34 27.32
C ILE A 21 7.42 -1.12 27.59
N THR A 22 6.75 -2.03 26.90
CA THR A 22 6.83 -3.47 27.15
C THR A 22 6.92 -4.29 25.88
N GLU A 23 7.57 -5.44 25.96
CA GLU A 23 7.55 -6.47 24.92
C GLU A 23 6.36 -7.43 25.06
N ASN A 24 5.64 -7.35 26.16
CA ASN A 24 4.55 -8.25 26.51
C ASN A 24 3.19 -7.67 26.05
N TRP A 25 2.54 -8.38 25.14
CA TRP A 25 1.24 -7.99 24.64
C TRP A 25 0.13 -7.92 25.70
N SER A 26 0.17 -8.80 26.72
CA SER A 26 -0.81 -8.76 27.80
C SER A 26 -0.67 -7.52 28.67
N GLU A 27 0.56 -7.10 28.93
CA GLU A 27 0.84 -5.88 29.69
C GLU A 27 0.38 -4.66 28.90
N LEU A 28 0.77 -4.56 27.61
CA LEU A 28 0.32 -3.50 26.73
C LEU A 28 -1.21 -3.41 26.67
N ALA A 29 -1.89 -4.56 26.51
CA ALA A 29 -3.35 -4.60 26.46
C ALA A 29 -3.98 -4.16 27.79
N ARG A 30 -3.41 -4.59 28.92
CA ARG A 30 -3.87 -4.18 30.26
C ARG A 30 -3.77 -2.67 30.43
N ASP A 31 -2.62 -2.10 30.07
CA ASP A 31 -2.34 -0.68 30.31
C ASP A 31 -3.18 0.22 29.38
N LEU A 32 -3.35 -0.18 28.13
CA LEU A 32 -4.26 0.50 27.21
C LEU A 32 -5.72 0.40 27.66
N LYS A 33 -6.17 -0.78 28.11
CA LYS A 33 -7.53 -0.96 28.63
C LYS A 33 -7.77 -0.09 29.86
N LYS A 34 -6.79 0.02 30.77
CA LYS A 34 -6.87 0.90 31.93
C LYS A 34 -7.00 2.36 31.48
N ARG A 35 -6.17 2.80 30.55
CA ARG A 35 -6.17 4.16 30.03
C ARG A 35 -7.48 4.50 29.32
N LEU A 36 -8.03 3.58 28.53
CA LEU A 36 -9.30 3.77 27.81
C LEU A 36 -10.54 3.75 28.70
N LYS A 37 -10.45 3.17 29.91
CA LYS A 37 -11.56 3.17 30.89
C LYS A 37 -11.64 4.46 31.69
N ASP A 38 -10.57 5.23 31.76
CA ASP A 38 -10.63 6.55 32.39
C ASP A 38 -11.69 7.40 31.67
N THR A 39 -12.67 7.86 32.44
CA THR A 39 -13.84 8.59 31.92
C THR A 39 -13.55 10.06 31.67
N ASP A 40 -12.32 10.48 31.76
CA ASP A 40 -11.91 11.84 31.45
C ASP A 40 -12.09 12.09 29.95
N ASP A 41 -12.91 13.09 29.59
CA ASP A 41 -13.17 13.49 28.19
C ASP A 41 -11.92 14.00 27.45
N SER A 42 -10.81 14.17 28.17
CA SER A 42 -9.50 14.50 27.60
C SER A 42 -8.81 13.34 26.87
N ILE A 43 -9.36 12.11 26.96
CA ILE A 43 -8.75 10.95 26.32
C ILE A 43 -9.04 10.95 24.82
N PRO A 44 -7.99 11.05 23.99
CA PRO A 44 -8.16 11.06 22.56
C PRO A 44 -8.62 9.70 21.99
N TYR A 45 -9.16 9.76 20.79
CA TYR A 45 -9.40 8.55 19.99
C TYR A 45 -8.07 7.99 19.48
N PHE A 46 -7.88 6.67 19.58
CA PHE A 46 -6.69 5.99 19.08
C PHE A 46 -7.02 5.22 17.82
N LEU A 47 -6.26 5.48 16.78
CA LEU A 47 -6.27 4.69 15.55
C LEU A 47 -4.89 4.07 15.36
N LEU A 48 -4.79 2.76 15.55
CA LEU A 48 -3.58 2.01 15.27
C LEU A 48 -3.57 1.60 13.79
N LEU A 49 -2.57 2.05 13.05
CA LEU A 49 -2.35 1.67 11.66
C LEU A 49 -1.18 0.70 11.58
N LEU A 50 -1.44 -0.52 11.13
CA LEU A 50 -0.42 -1.55 10.88
C LEU A 50 -0.28 -1.70 9.37
N ASP A 51 0.73 -1.05 8.81
CA ASP A 51 1.08 -1.19 7.40
C ASP A 51 2.10 -2.31 7.20
N GLU A 52 2.17 -2.86 5.99
CA GLU A 52 3.00 -4.02 5.64
C GLU A 52 2.86 -5.18 6.66
N ALA A 53 1.62 -5.44 7.08
CA ALA A 53 1.34 -6.37 8.16
C ALA A 53 1.55 -7.85 7.80
N ASP A 54 1.91 -8.17 6.58
CA ASP A 54 2.13 -9.55 6.13
C ASP A 54 3.17 -10.29 7.00
N THR A 55 4.32 -9.66 7.27
CA THR A 55 5.37 -10.23 8.14
C THR A 55 4.89 -10.36 9.60
N PHE A 56 4.09 -9.40 10.07
CA PHE A 56 3.50 -9.47 11.41
C PHE A 56 2.51 -10.61 11.52
N ILE A 57 1.64 -10.79 10.53
CA ILE A 57 0.67 -11.88 10.45
C ILE A 57 1.39 -13.23 10.48
N ASP A 58 2.42 -13.42 9.65
CA ASP A 58 3.21 -14.66 9.61
C ASP A 58 3.87 -14.95 10.97
N SER A 59 4.42 -13.93 11.63
CA SER A 59 5.00 -14.10 12.96
C SER A 59 3.98 -14.45 14.05
N CYS A 60 2.72 -14.08 13.86
CA CYS A 60 1.64 -14.39 14.79
C CYS A 60 1.07 -15.82 14.62
N GLU A 61 1.34 -16.49 13.50
CA GLU A 61 0.82 -17.84 13.23
C GLU A 61 1.25 -18.84 14.31
N SER A 62 2.52 -18.83 14.70
CA SER A 62 3.09 -19.72 15.72
C SER A 62 2.45 -19.55 17.10
N ILE A 63 1.90 -18.40 17.39
CA ILE A 63 1.21 -18.05 18.65
C ILE A 63 -0.31 -17.92 18.47
N LYS A 64 -0.86 -18.57 17.43
CA LYS A 64 -2.29 -18.62 17.12
C LYS A 64 -2.97 -17.26 17.04
N TYR A 65 -2.26 -16.28 16.48
CA TYR A 65 -2.74 -14.91 16.26
C TYR A 65 -3.16 -14.18 17.54
N TRP A 66 -2.64 -14.59 18.67
CA TRP A 66 -2.95 -14.00 19.99
C TRP A 66 -2.81 -12.46 20.06
N PRO A 67 -1.84 -11.77 19.41
CA PRO A 67 -1.79 -10.31 19.39
C PRO A 67 -3.06 -9.66 18.82
N PHE A 68 -3.69 -10.29 17.84
CA PHE A 68 -4.97 -9.79 17.28
C PHE A 68 -6.13 -9.96 18.26
N ASP A 69 -6.14 -11.05 19.05
CA ASP A 69 -7.11 -11.21 20.15
C ASP A 69 -6.96 -10.08 21.16
N MET A 70 -5.71 -9.69 21.48
CA MET A 70 -5.47 -8.58 22.39
C MET A 70 -5.95 -7.24 21.82
N LEU A 71 -5.72 -6.98 20.53
CA LEU A 71 -6.21 -5.76 19.87
C LEU A 71 -7.74 -5.71 19.87
N LYS A 72 -8.40 -6.83 19.60
CA LYS A 72 -9.87 -6.94 19.68
C LYS A 72 -10.39 -6.69 21.10
N ASP A 73 -9.73 -7.26 22.09
CA ASP A 73 -10.06 -7.05 23.49
C ASP A 73 -9.92 -5.57 23.91
N ILE A 74 -8.89 -4.88 23.44
CA ILE A 74 -8.72 -3.44 23.67
C ILE A 74 -9.87 -2.67 23.00
N GLN A 75 -10.20 -3.03 21.76
CA GLN A 75 -11.29 -2.40 21.02
C GLN A 75 -12.64 -2.57 21.73
N SER A 76 -12.92 -3.76 22.26
CA SER A 76 -14.19 -4.04 22.96
C SER A 76 -14.36 -3.21 24.24
N VAL A 77 -13.26 -2.95 24.94
CA VAL A 77 -13.27 -2.17 26.19
C VAL A 77 -13.24 -0.67 25.92
N GLY A 78 -12.69 -0.26 24.79
CA GLY A 78 -12.45 1.15 24.45
C GLY A 78 -13.69 1.94 24.04
N MET A 79 -14.91 1.36 24.08
CA MET A 79 -16.17 2.05 23.73
C MET A 79 -16.09 2.86 22.43
N GLY A 80 -15.41 2.34 21.41
CA GLY A 80 -15.21 3.02 20.14
C GLY A 80 -14.02 3.99 20.09
N ARG A 81 -13.35 4.24 21.21
CA ARG A 81 -12.17 5.13 21.27
C ARG A 81 -10.89 4.51 20.71
N PHE A 82 -10.84 3.18 20.60
CA PHE A 82 -9.73 2.45 19.99
C PHE A 82 -10.21 1.73 18.74
N LYS A 83 -9.52 1.98 17.64
CA LYS A 83 -9.69 1.26 16.38
C LYS A 83 -8.34 0.86 15.85
N PHE A 84 -8.31 -0.16 15.01
CA PHE A 84 -7.11 -0.53 14.30
C PHE A 84 -7.41 -0.90 12.86
N VAL A 85 -6.47 -0.59 11.98
CA VAL A 85 -6.48 -0.94 10.57
C VAL A 85 -5.23 -1.75 10.28
N VAL A 86 -5.39 -2.81 9.53
CA VAL A 86 -4.29 -3.69 9.12
C VAL A 86 -4.24 -3.67 7.60
N ALA A 87 -3.13 -3.21 7.05
CA ALA A 87 -2.88 -3.18 5.63
C ALA A 87 -1.78 -4.17 5.26
N GLY A 88 -1.92 -4.88 4.14
CA GLY A 88 -0.97 -5.84 3.63
C GLY A 88 -1.43 -6.43 2.30
N LEU A 89 -0.64 -7.30 1.72
CA LEU A 89 -0.86 -7.86 0.38
C LEU A 89 -1.53 -9.24 0.43
N ARG A 90 -0.72 -10.29 0.50
CA ARG A 90 -1.18 -11.68 0.32
C ARG A 90 -1.64 -12.32 1.63
N ASN A 91 -0.90 -12.09 2.70
CA ASN A 91 -1.10 -12.81 3.94
C ASN A 91 -2.37 -12.38 4.66
N ILE A 92 -2.79 -11.12 4.52
CA ILE A 92 -4.09 -10.66 5.04
C ILE A 92 -5.25 -11.43 4.39
N VAL A 93 -5.21 -11.67 3.09
CA VAL A 93 -6.26 -12.39 2.37
C VAL A 93 -6.27 -13.86 2.80
N ARG A 94 -5.08 -14.50 2.89
CA ARG A 94 -4.91 -15.87 3.39
C ARG A 94 -5.41 -15.99 4.82
N PHE A 95 -4.96 -15.13 5.69
CA PHE A 95 -5.33 -15.08 7.11
C PHE A 95 -6.84 -14.95 7.31
N LYS A 96 -7.50 -14.06 6.57
CA LYS A 96 -8.95 -13.93 6.63
C LYS A 96 -9.67 -15.21 6.17
N ARG A 97 -9.17 -15.86 5.14
CA ARG A 97 -9.72 -17.11 4.60
C ARG A 97 -9.56 -18.27 5.59
N GLU A 98 -8.39 -18.41 6.19
CA GLU A 98 -8.09 -19.44 7.19
C GLU A 98 -8.87 -19.20 8.48
N ALA A 99 -9.01 -17.96 8.93
CA ALA A 99 -9.84 -17.63 10.08
C ALA A 99 -11.32 -17.95 9.86
N ALA A 100 -11.83 -17.75 8.67
CA ALA A 100 -13.20 -18.12 8.31
C ALA A 100 -13.42 -19.64 8.30
N LEU A 101 -12.39 -20.43 7.94
CA LEU A 101 -12.44 -21.90 7.93
C LEU A 101 -12.18 -22.53 9.29
N GLY A 102 -11.45 -21.84 10.19
CA GLY A 102 -10.93 -22.38 11.44
C GLY A 102 -11.67 -21.98 12.72
N ASN A 103 -12.86 -21.39 12.66
CA ASN A 103 -13.58 -20.84 13.83
C ASN A 103 -12.79 -19.79 14.64
N ASN A 104 -11.74 -19.19 14.06
CA ASN A 104 -11.02 -18.10 14.70
C ASN A 104 -11.86 -16.81 14.59
N SER A 105 -12.55 -16.48 15.66
CA SER A 105 -13.50 -15.36 15.75
C SER A 105 -12.85 -13.97 15.61
N VAL A 106 -11.54 -13.90 15.64
CA VAL A 106 -10.79 -12.62 15.73
C VAL A 106 -11.00 -11.75 14.50
N LEU A 107 -11.03 -12.35 13.32
CA LEU A 107 -11.09 -11.60 12.06
C LEU A 107 -12.47 -11.56 11.40
N THR A 108 -13.41 -12.33 11.90
CA THR A 108 -14.79 -12.31 11.36
C THR A 108 -15.46 -10.94 11.55
N HIS A 109 -14.92 -10.12 12.45
CA HIS A 109 -15.42 -8.78 12.74
C HIS A 109 -14.66 -7.65 12.03
N LEU A 110 -13.56 -7.96 11.33
CA LEU A 110 -12.85 -6.96 10.55
C LEU A 110 -13.53 -6.77 9.18
N GLU A 111 -13.97 -5.56 8.94
CA GLU A 111 -14.43 -5.14 7.63
C GLU A 111 -13.27 -5.14 6.64
N SER A 112 -13.48 -5.72 5.46
CA SER A 112 -12.44 -5.76 4.43
C SER A 112 -12.62 -4.64 3.44
N LEU A 113 -11.59 -3.85 3.27
CA LEU A 113 -11.43 -2.91 2.19
C LEU A 113 -10.39 -3.45 1.21
N THR A 114 -10.78 -3.68 -0.03
CA THR A 114 -9.83 -4.07 -1.09
C THR A 114 -9.50 -2.84 -1.93
N VAL A 115 -8.22 -2.48 -1.97
CA VAL A 115 -7.73 -1.44 -2.88
C VAL A 115 -7.75 -2.02 -4.30
N LYS A 116 -8.58 -1.44 -5.14
CA LYS A 116 -8.75 -1.85 -6.54
C LYS A 116 -7.79 -1.07 -7.45
N PRO A 117 -7.52 -1.58 -8.67
CA PRO A 117 -6.90 -0.77 -9.71
C PRO A 117 -7.67 0.53 -9.94
N PHE A 118 -7.02 1.52 -10.49
CA PHE A 118 -7.67 2.77 -10.89
C PHE A 118 -8.74 2.53 -11.96
N LYS A 119 -9.72 3.44 -12.04
CA LYS A 119 -10.60 3.53 -13.19
C LYS A 119 -9.80 4.05 -14.39
N ALA A 120 -10.30 3.77 -15.60
CA ALA A 120 -9.57 4.13 -16.81
C ALA A 120 -9.20 5.62 -16.90
N MET A 121 -10.09 6.51 -16.47
CA MET A 121 -9.80 7.96 -16.48
C MET A 121 -8.73 8.35 -15.44
N GLU A 122 -8.79 7.79 -14.24
CA GLU A 122 -7.82 8.05 -13.17
C GLU A 122 -6.42 7.55 -13.55
N ALA A 123 -6.35 6.36 -14.15
CA ALA A 123 -5.11 5.79 -14.63
C ALA A 123 -4.52 6.58 -15.82
N ARG A 124 -5.40 7.06 -16.70
CA ARG A 124 -5.00 7.95 -17.81
C ARG A 124 -4.41 9.26 -17.30
N GLU A 125 -5.05 9.89 -16.35
CA GLU A 125 -4.57 11.11 -15.71
C GLU A 125 -3.20 10.90 -15.05
N LEU A 126 -3.01 9.78 -14.33
CA LEU A 126 -1.72 9.39 -13.75
C LEU A 126 -0.64 9.14 -14.80
N LEU A 127 -1.01 8.72 -16.01
CA LEU A 127 -0.09 8.54 -17.13
C LEU A 127 0.28 9.86 -17.79
N GLU A 128 -0.73 10.62 -18.21
CA GLU A 128 -0.52 11.79 -19.10
C GLU A 128 0.01 13.02 -18.34
N VAL A 129 -0.52 13.30 -17.15
CA VAL A 129 -0.19 14.53 -16.42
C VAL A 129 1.29 14.58 -16.01
N PRO A 130 1.86 13.57 -15.33
CA PRO A 130 3.28 13.60 -14.97
C PRO A 130 4.21 13.62 -16.20
N LEU A 131 3.88 12.86 -17.25
CA LEU A 131 4.67 12.87 -18.49
C LEU A 131 4.69 14.25 -19.12
N SER A 132 3.54 14.94 -19.13
CA SER A 132 3.47 16.29 -19.70
C SER A 132 4.30 17.31 -18.92
N TYR A 133 4.35 17.22 -17.60
CA TYR A 133 5.23 18.04 -16.75
C TYR A 133 6.73 17.80 -17.02
N LEU A 134 7.07 16.58 -17.41
CA LEU A 134 8.43 16.21 -17.78
C LEU A 134 8.78 16.54 -19.25
N GLY A 135 7.84 17.15 -19.99
CA GLY A 135 8.04 17.54 -21.38
C GLY A 135 7.75 16.41 -22.38
N PHE A 136 7.14 15.32 -21.98
CA PHE A 136 6.73 14.23 -22.87
C PHE A 136 5.25 14.33 -23.19
N ARG A 137 4.86 14.02 -24.42
CA ARG A 137 3.46 14.01 -24.86
C ARG A 137 3.17 12.84 -25.78
N PHE A 138 1.93 12.40 -25.77
CA PHE A 138 1.41 11.53 -26.82
C PHE A 138 1.11 12.36 -28.07
N PRO A 139 1.24 11.79 -29.28
CA PRO A 139 0.89 12.49 -30.50
C PRO A 139 -0.62 12.84 -30.50
N GLU A 140 -0.99 13.90 -31.22
CA GLU A 140 -2.39 14.33 -31.34
C GLU A 140 -3.03 13.71 -32.60
N ASP A 141 -3.04 12.39 -32.68
CA ASP A 141 -3.57 11.64 -33.82
C ASP A 141 -4.37 10.40 -33.38
N ASN A 142 -4.84 9.62 -34.35
CA ASN A 142 -5.62 8.42 -34.11
C ASN A 142 -4.83 7.29 -33.40
N GLU A 143 -3.51 7.37 -33.35
CA GLU A 143 -2.68 6.38 -32.69
C GLU A 143 -2.62 6.59 -31.17
N THR A 144 -2.86 7.81 -30.69
CA THR A 144 -2.80 8.16 -29.25
C THR A 144 -3.61 7.22 -28.38
N GLU A 145 -4.85 6.98 -28.74
CA GLU A 145 -5.74 6.10 -27.96
C GLU A 145 -5.23 4.66 -27.92
N VAL A 146 -4.61 4.20 -29.02
CA VAL A 146 -4.01 2.86 -29.08
C VAL A 146 -2.78 2.79 -28.16
N LEU A 147 -1.91 3.80 -28.17
CA LEU A 147 -0.73 3.85 -27.33
C LEU A 147 -1.10 3.89 -25.84
N ILE A 148 -2.02 4.78 -25.47
CA ILE A 148 -2.48 4.91 -24.10
C ILE A 148 -3.17 3.62 -23.64
N SER A 149 -4.07 3.07 -24.43
CA SER A 149 -4.79 1.82 -24.10
C SER A 149 -3.83 0.64 -23.95
N THR A 150 -2.76 0.59 -24.74
CA THR A 150 -1.70 -0.44 -24.63
C THR A 150 -0.99 -0.34 -23.29
N ILE A 151 -0.58 0.86 -22.87
CA ILE A 151 0.09 1.06 -21.58
C ILE A 151 -0.85 0.70 -20.42
N LEU A 152 -2.06 1.24 -20.43
CA LEU A 152 -3.05 1.01 -19.38
C LEU A 152 -3.45 -0.47 -19.28
N GLY A 153 -3.62 -1.14 -20.42
CA GLY A 153 -3.90 -2.58 -20.47
C GLY A 153 -2.76 -3.44 -19.93
N THR A 154 -1.51 -3.12 -20.31
CA THR A 154 -0.32 -3.83 -19.84
C THR A 154 -0.13 -3.71 -18.33
N THR A 155 -0.44 -2.55 -17.77
CA THR A 155 -0.31 -2.27 -16.34
C THR A 155 -1.53 -2.65 -15.53
N ASN A 156 -2.58 -3.14 -16.18
CA ASN A 156 -3.86 -3.51 -15.55
C ASN A 156 -4.44 -2.37 -14.67
N TYR A 157 -4.15 -1.14 -15.03
CA TYR A 157 -4.56 0.07 -14.30
C TYR A 157 -4.01 0.16 -12.86
N PHE A 158 -3.01 -0.65 -12.49
CA PHE A 158 -2.36 -0.56 -11.18
C PHE A 158 -1.40 0.61 -11.13
N PRO A 159 -1.54 1.54 -10.16
CA PRO A 159 -0.71 2.75 -10.11
C PRO A 159 0.79 2.45 -10.02
N GLY A 160 1.19 1.48 -9.20
CA GLY A 160 2.62 1.11 -9.07
C GLY A 160 3.21 0.54 -10.35
N LEU A 161 2.45 -0.31 -11.09
CA LEU A 161 2.89 -0.84 -12.38
C LEU A 161 2.93 0.25 -13.44
N LEU A 162 1.97 1.19 -13.40
CA LEU A 162 1.93 2.32 -14.33
C LEU A 162 3.12 3.25 -14.13
N GLN A 163 3.47 3.57 -12.88
CA GLN A 163 4.66 4.36 -12.57
C GLN A 163 5.95 3.67 -13.02
N LEU A 164 6.08 2.37 -12.77
CA LEU A 164 7.22 1.58 -13.24
C LEU A 164 7.31 1.61 -14.78
N TYR A 165 6.18 1.41 -15.45
CA TYR A 165 6.11 1.48 -16.90
C TYR A 165 6.54 2.86 -17.41
N CYS A 166 6.05 3.95 -16.82
CA CYS A 166 6.45 5.32 -17.18
C CYS A 166 7.95 5.54 -17.00
N THR A 167 8.54 5.04 -15.92
CA THR A 167 10.00 5.11 -15.71
C THR A 167 10.74 4.43 -16.85
N LYS A 168 10.34 3.22 -17.22
CA LYS A 168 10.94 2.48 -18.34
C LYS A 168 10.71 3.15 -19.70
N LEU A 169 9.56 3.75 -19.89
CA LEU A 169 9.25 4.52 -21.10
C LEU A 169 10.17 5.73 -21.23
N ILE A 170 10.36 6.48 -20.15
CA ILE A 170 11.29 7.62 -20.13
C ILE A 170 12.72 7.16 -20.41
N GLU A 171 13.20 6.08 -19.80
CA GLU A 171 14.51 5.50 -20.07
C GLU A 171 14.68 5.08 -21.55
N ALA A 172 13.65 4.48 -22.15
CA ALA A 172 13.66 4.10 -23.56
C ALA A 172 13.72 5.32 -24.49
N MET A 173 12.94 6.36 -24.17
CA MET A 173 12.95 7.62 -24.89
C MET A 173 14.31 8.34 -24.78
N GLN A 174 14.87 8.43 -23.59
CA GLN A 174 16.17 9.05 -23.35
C GLN A 174 17.28 8.34 -24.13
N ARG A 175 17.24 7.03 -24.26
CA ARG A 175 18.21 6.26 -25.08
C ARG A 175 18.10 6.60 -26.58
N ASP A 176 16.88 6.77 -27.07
CA ASP A 176 16.66 7.13 -28.47
C ASP A 176 17.04 8.58 -28.76
N TYR A 177 16.89 9.44 -27.78
CA TYR A 177 17.29 10.84 -27.83
C TYR A 177 18.71 11.09 -27.27
N ALA A 178 19.52 10.05 -27.02
CA ALA A 178 20.91 10.22 -26.56
C ALA A 178 21.81 10.95 -27.54
N GLY A 179 21.32 11.20 -28.77
CA GLY A 179 21.85 12.16 -29.73
C GLY A 179 20.88 13.32 -29.93
N TYR A 180 20.30 13.87 -28.83
CA TYR A 180 19.51 15.10 -28.96
C TYR A 180 20.22 16.04 -29.91
N SER A 181 19.71 16.13 -31.12
CA SER A 181 20.13 17.23 -31.98
C SER A 181 19.65 18.49 -31.27
N GLU A 182 20.46 19.53 -31.23
CA GLU A 182 20.09 20.85 -30.70
C GLU A 182 18.77 21.39 -31.30
N SER A 183 18.19 20.66 -32.27
CA SER A 183 16.96 20.99 -32.97
C SER A 183 15.69 20.37 -32.34
N GLU A 184 15.79 19.40 -31.43
CA GLU A 184 14.62 18.84 -30.80
C GLU A 184 14.35 19.49 -29.42
N THR A 185 13.30 20.28 -29.35
CA THR A 185 12.82 20.92 -28.13
C THR A 185 11.56 20.20 -27.60
N PRO A 186 11.30 20.22 -26.29
CA PRO A 186 10.03 19.71 -25.77
C PRO A 186 8.83 20.37 -26.47
N PRO A 187 7.71 19.66 -26.63
CA PRO A 187 7.43 18.34 -26.09
C PRO A 187 8.00 17.19 -26.94
N TYR A 188 8.60 16.20 -26.24
CA TYR A 188 9.07 14.98 -26.89
C TYR A 188 7.90 14.00 -27.07
N LEU A 189 7.69 13.50 -28.29
CA LEU A 189 6.56 12.65 -28.62
C LEU A 189 6.84 11.18 -28.26
N VAL A 190 5.90 10.59 -27.52
CA VAL A 190 5.87 9.14 -27.28
C VAL A 190 5.50 8.44 -28.57
N LYS A 191 6.38 7.54 -29.06
CA LYS A 191 6.17 6.77 -30.29
C LYS A 191 5.89 5.31 -29.98
N LYS A 192 5.30 4.62 -30.93
CA LYS A 192 5.01 3.18 -30.84
C LYS A 192 6.27 2.34 -30.58
N GLU A 193 7.40 2.76 -31.15
CA GLU A 193 8.70 2.11 -30.97
C GLU A 193 9.16 2.14 -29.51
N HIS A 194 8.91 3.24 -28.81
CA HIS A 194 9.26 3.37 -27.39
C HIS A 194 8.45 2.38 -26.55
N ILE A 195 7.13 2.28 -26.79
CA ILE A 195 6.25 1.34 -26.12
C ILE A 195 6.66 -0.10 -26.39
N LYS A 196 6.99 -0.41 -27.66
CA LYS A 196 7.47 -1.73 -28.07
C LYS A 196 8.76 -2.12 -27.32
N LYS A 197 9.73 -1.21 -27.22
CA LYS A 197 10.97 -1.46 -26.46
C LYS A 197 10.69 -1.82 -25.00
N VAL A 198 9.80 -1.08 -24.35
CA VAL A 198 9.42 -1.37 -22.97
C VAL A 198 8.77 -2.75 -22.86
N LEU A 199 7.87 -3.11 -23.78
CA LEU A 199 7.19 -4.41 -23.78
C LEU A 199 8.16 -5.56 -24.02
N ASP A 200 9.11 -5.40 -24.94
CA ASP A 200 10.11 -6.41 -25.25
C ASP A 200 11.04 -6.64 -24.03
N GLU A 201 11.48 -5.58 -23.35
CA GLU A 201 12.26 -5.68 -22.11
C GLU A 201 11.48 -6.39 -20.97
N TYR A 202 10.18 -6.15 -20.84
CA TYR A 202 9.34 -6.85 -19.86
C TYR A 202 9.18 -8.35 -20.18
N ASN A 203 8.99 -8.69 -21.45
CA ASN A 203 8.82 -10.09 -21.86
C ASN A 203 10.11 -10.90 -21.64
N VAL A 204 11.28 -10.30 -21.82
CA VAL A 204 12.57 -10.97 -21.55
C VAL A 204 12.73 -11.23 -20.04
N ASN A 205 12.38 -10.25 -19.18
CA ASN A 205 12.50 -10.40 -17.73
C ASN A 205 11.44 -11.35 -17.10
N ALA A 206 10.31 -11.57 -17.79
CA ALA A 206 9.27 -12.50 -17.34
C ALA A 206 9.59 -13.98 -17.62
N VAL A 207 10.57 -14.26 -18.49
CA VAL A 207 11.00 -15.62 -18.84
C VAL A 207 12.12 -16.12 -17.92
N ASP A 208 12.85 -15.21 -17.26
CA ASP A 208 14.00 -15.51 -16.40
C ASP A 208 13.68 -15.59 -14.89
N THR A 209 12.39 -15.55 -14.51
CA THR A 209 11.88 -15.69 -13.12
C THR A 209 10.96 -16.89 -12.97
#